data_2a49f1ae478bfa6d6eb49f86e2553f77
#
_entry.id   2a49f1ae478bfa6d6eb49f86e2553f77
#
_cell.length_a   1.000
_cell.length_b   1.000
_cell.length_c   1.000
_cell.angle_alpha   90.00
_cell.angle_beta   90.00
_cell.angle_gamma   90.00
#
_symmetry.space_group_name_H-M   'P 1'
#
loop_
_entity.id
_entity.type
_entity.pdbx_description
1 polymer ?
#
loop_
_entity_poly.entity_id
_entity_poly.type
_entity_poly.pdbx_seq_one_letter_code
_entity_poly.pdbx_strand_id
1 'polypeptide(L)'
;LKIDDPDNFNNKVHFLVVAGGAGGGAARDGGGGAGGLRTSFGCESTRGQVLDLANGAYPVTIGAGGSAGGCGNNSSFASIVSTAGGSSEDTGGSGGGHSSSGTNIAGNKGGFMAPEGNPGGAGHSFQAGGGGYGQSGGGGGATEAGQNAPANNQSGRGGAGLSSSITGSAVSYAGGGGGGTYINASGGAGSPCGTGGQGGTPSGPGSPRSGTAGTVNTGGGGGGGYHPGSV
;
A
#
# COMPACT_ATOMS: atom_id res chain seq x y z
N LEU A 1 25.25 2.19 3.71
CA LEU A 1 25.57 3.61 3.90
C LEU A 1 26.71 3.73 4.90
N LYS A 2 27.74 4.47 4.56
CA LYS A 2 28.85 4.83 5.45
C LYS A 2 28.75 6.32 5.75
N ILE A 3 28.83 6.68 7.01
CA ILE A 3 28.85 8.08 7.46
C ILE A 3 30.28 8.33 7.96
N ASP A 4 31.00 9.14 7.21
CA ASP A 4 32.32 9.66 7.59
C ASP A 4 32.18 11.18 7.66
N ASP A 5 32.26 11.73 8.84
CA ASP A 5 32.24 13.17 9.06
C ASP A 5 33.54 13.59 9.75
N PRO A 6 34.55 14.02 8.97
CA PRO A 6 35.83 14.47 9.53
C PRO A 6 35.76 15.81 10.26
N ASP A 7 34.68 16.59 10.03
CA ASP A 7 34.60 18.00 10.46
C ASP A 7 33.58 18.25 11.58
N ASN A 8 33.13 17.20 12.28
CA ASN A 8 32.21 17.29 13.43
C ASN A 8 30.85 17.95 13.08
N PHE A 9 30.38 17.74 11.85
CA PHE A 9 28.99 18.05 11.50
C PHE A 9 28.06 17.25 12.41
N ASN A 10 27.02 17.89 12.84
CA ASN A 10 25.96 17.47 13.74
C ASN A 10 25.33 16.13 13.37
N ASN A 11 26.01 15.03 13.36
CA ASN A 11 25.66 13.61 13.09
C ASN A 11 24.14 13.29 12.84
N LYS A 12 23.36 14.31 12.51
CA LYS A 12 21.92 14.25 12.35
C LYS A 12 21.56 13.90 10.91
N VAL A 13 20.84 12.79 10.75
CA VAL A 13 20.45 12.26 9.45
C VAL A 13 18.92 12.24 9.34
N HIS A 14 18.41 12.95 8.35
CA HIS A 14 17.03 12.77 7.93
C HIS A 14 16.90 11.51 7.09
N PHE A 15 15.78 10.82 7.25
CA PHE A 15 15.54 9.58 6.53
C PHE A 15 14.11 9.52 5.94
N LEU A 16 13.99 8.69 4.93
CA LEU A 16 12.72 8.15 4.43
C LEU A 16 12.94 6.64 4.22
N VAL A 17 12.22 5.82 4.95
CA VAL A 17 12.24 4.35 4.84
C VAL A 17 10.84 3.89 4.45
N VAL A 18 10.74 3.28 3.27
CA VAL A 18 9.50 2.74 2.73
C VAL A 18 9.66 1.24 2.50
N ALA A 19 8.81 0.44 3.07
CA ALA A 19 8.80 -1.01 2.88
C ALA A 19 8.20 -1.41 1.53
N GLY A 20 8.33 -2.67 1.13
CA GLY A 20 7.68 -3.21 -0.04
C GLY A 20 6.16 -3.21 0.13
N GLY A 21 5.42 -2.72 -0.87
CA GLY A 21 3.97 -2.85 -0.95
C GLY A 21 3.55 -4.28 -1.25
N ALA A 22 2.35 -4.65 -0.90
CA ALA A 22 1.79 -5.97 -1.19
C ALA A 22 1.23 -6.06 -2.61
N GLY A 23 1.17 -7.27 -3.16
CA GLY A 23 0.36 -7.55 -4.35
C GLY A 23 -1.12 -7.54 -4.01
N GLY A 24 -1.97 -7.12 -4.95
CA GLY A 24 -3.41 -7.31 -4.84
C GLY A 24 -3.77 -8.78 -5.04
N GLY A 25 -4.89 -9.20 -4.49
CA GLY A 25 -5.37 -10.58 -4.58
C GLY A 25 -5.76 -10.99 -6.00
N ALA A 26 -5.83 -12.30 -6.27
CA ALA A 26 -5.92 -12.84 -7.63
C ALA A 26 -7.31 -12.72 -8.27
N ALA A 27 -8.39 -12.88 -7.51
CA ALA A 27 -9.76 -12.93 -8.05
C ALA A 27 -10.76 -12.36 -7.05
N ARG A 28 -11.44 -11.30 -7.36
CA ARG A 28 -12.39 -10.59 -6.46
C ARG A 28 -11.77 -10.14 -5.15
N ASP A 29 -10.47 -10.02 -5.10
CA ASP A 29 -9.79 -9.71 -3.85
C ASP A 29 -9.51 -8.22 -3.70
N GLY A 30 -9.23 -7.83 -2.48
CA GLY A 30 -8.89 -6.46 -2.14
C GLY A 30 -7.60 -5.98 -2.81
N GLY A 31 -7.45 -4.69 -2.90
CA GLY A 31 -6.19 -4.08 -3.28
C GLY A 31 -5.12 -4.33 -2.22
N GLY A 32 -3.87 -4.54 -2.64
CA GLY A 32 -2.73 -4.65 -1.73
C GLY A 32 -2.48 -3.36 -0.96
N GLY A 33 -2.14 -3.47 0.31
CA GLY A 33 -1.71 -2.35 1.14
C GLY A 33 -0.33 -1.85 0.72
N ALA A 34 -0.10 -0.56 0.86
CA ALA A 34 1.24 0.00 0.69
C ALA A 34 2.20 -0.50 1.77
N GLY A 35 3.49 -0.51 1.46
CA GLY A 35 4.53 -0.64 2.47
C GLY A 35 4.45 0.50 3.49
N GLY A 36 4.74 0.19 4.75
CA GLY A 36 4.83 1.19 5.81
C GLY A 36 5.83 2.28 5.43
N LEU A 37 5.53 3.52 5.80
CA LEU A 37 6.38 4.67 5.53
C LEU A 37 6.74 5.36 6.83
N ARG A 38 8.06 5.49 7.06
CA ARG A 38 8.62 6.24 8.20
C ARG A 38 9.59 7.29 7.69
N THR A 39 9.45 8.50 8.20
CA THR A 39 10.31 9.62 7.77
C THR A 39 10.49 10.64 8.91
N SER A 40 11.66 11.26 8.95
CA SER A 40 11.95 12.44 9.76
C SER A 40 12.03 13.73 8.92
N PHE A 41 11.69 13.67 7.63
CA PHE A 41 11.86 14.77 6.69
C PHE A 41 10.53 15.45 6.34
N GLY A 42 10.55 16.77 6.26
CA GLY A 42 9.39 17.57 5.84
C GLY A 42 8.30 17.72 6.91
N CYS A 43 7.09 18.03 6.49
CA CYS A 43 5.92 18.21 7.37
C CYS A 43 5.45 16.91 8.05
N GLU A 44 5.86 15.77 7.53
CA GLU A 44 5.58 14.43 8.09
C GLU A 44 6.66 13.95 9.08
N SER A 45 7.47 14.86 9.61
CA SER A 45 8.54 14.55 10.58
C SER A 45 8.04 13.86 11.86
N THR A 46 6.73 13.89 12.13
CA THR A 46 6.10 13.13 13.22
C THR A 46 6.18 11.61 13.04
N ARG A 47 6.40 11.11 11.82
CA ARG A 47 6.55 9.68 11.51
C ARG A 47 7.93 9.13 11.83
N GLY A 48 8.81 9.92 12.39
CA GLY A 48 10.14 9.54 12.83
C GLY A 48 10.92 10.74 13.34
N GLN A 49 11.86 10.49 14.24
CA GLN A 49 12.78 11.52 14.71
C GLN A 49 14.06 11.49 13.89
N VAL A 50 14.69 12.64 13.71
CA VAL A 50 16.02 12.73 13.10
C VAL A 50 16.98 11.80 13.84
N LEU A 51 17.72 10.98 13.10
CA LEU A 51 18.69 10.06 13.69
C LEU A 51 19.97 10.81 14.04
N ASP A 52 20.51 10.53 15.21
CA ASP A 52 21.86 10.93 15.61
C ASP A 52 22.77 9.71 15.42
N LEU A 53 23.58 9.71 14.39
CA LEU A 53 24.40 8.58 14.00
C LEU A 53 25.87 8.91 14.13
N ALA A 54 26.58 8.18 14.99
CA ALA A 54 28.05 8.27 15.06
C ALA A 54 28.69 7.83 13.74
N ASN A 55 29.98 8.18 13.54
CA ASN A 55 30.75 7.67 12.40
C ASN A 55 30.74 6.14 12.39
N GLY A 56 30.39 5.54 11.28
CA GLY A 56 30.28 4.10 11.18
C GLY A 56 29.58 3.60 9.93
N ALA A 57 29.48 2.30 9.81
CA ALA A 57 28.72 1.62 8.76
C ALA A 57 27.35 1.21 9.29
N TYR A 58 26.31 1.56 8.56
CA TYR A 58 24.92 1.23 8.91
C TYR A 58 24.30 0.33 7.84
N PRO A 59 23.72 -0.80 8.23
CA PRO A 59 23.07 -1.67 7.27
C PRO A 59 21.82 -0.99 6.68
N VAL A 60 21.61 -1.19 5.39
CA VAL A 60 20.40 -0.81 4.67
C VAL A 60 19.80 -2.05 4.05
N THR A 61 18.53 -2.33 4.32
CA THR A 61 17.77 -3.40 3.69
C THR A 61 16.60 -2.79 2.93
N ILE A 62 16.46 -3.16 1.65
CA ILE A 62 15.34 -2.75 0.80
C ILE A 62 14.40 -3.95 0.66
N GLY A 63 13.19 -3.80 1.16
CA GLY A 63 12.15 -4.83 1.07
C GLY A 63 11.56 -4.91 -0.34
N ALA A 64 11.50 -6.09 -0.91
CA ALA A 64 10.83 -6.32 -2.19
C ALA A 64 9.31 -6.15 -2.06
N GLY A 65 8.64 -5.74 -3.15
CA GLY A 65 7.19 -5.81 -3.25
C GLY A 65 6.69 -7.26 -3.29
N GLY A 66 5.46 -7.48 -2.85
CA GLY A 66 4.79 -8.77 -2.89
C GLY A 66 4.40 -9.19 -4.31
N SER A 67 4.42 -10.49 -4.57
CA SER A 67 3.75 -11.07 -5.74
C SER A 67 2.23 -10.94 -5.61
N ALA A 68 1.48 -11.28 -6.66
CA ALA A 68 0.01 -11.30 -6.60
C ALA A 68 -0.47 -12.15 -5.40
N GLY A 69 -1.29 -11.58 -4.55
CA GLY A 69 -1.78 -12.19 -3.31
C GLY A 69 -0.74 -12.30 -2.18
N GLY A 70 0.47 -11.79 -2.36
CA GLY A 70 1.54 -11.86 -1.35
C GLY A 70 1.81 -10.53 -0.66
N CYS A 71 2.19 -10.58 0.62
CA CYS A 71 2.70 -9.43 1.35
C CYS A 71 4.05 -8.97 0.78
N GLY A 72 4.39 -7.70 0.97
CA GLY A 72 5.74 -7.20 0.71
C GLY A 72 6.76 -7.67 1.74
N ASN A 73 7.94 -7.08 1.73
CA ASN A 73 9.00 -7.29 2.71
C ASN A 73 9.36 -5.99 3.43
N ASN A 74 9.86 -6.11 4.65
CA ASN A 74 10.28 -4.96 5.44
C ASN A 74 11.50 -4.27 4.82
N SER A 75 11.56 -2.95 4.96
CA SER A 75 12.78 -2.17 4.73
C SER A 75 13.35 -1.68 6.04
N SER A 76 14.69 -1.53 6.09
CA SER A 76 15.34 -0.99 7.28
C SER A 76 16.52 -0.11 6.97
N PHE A 77 16.76 0.87 7.84
CA PHE A 77 17.96 1.69 7.88
C PHE A 77 18.36 1.93 9.34
N ALA A 78 19.56 1.56 9.73
CA ALA A 78 20.03 1.61 11.12
C ALA A 78 19.02 0.92 12.06
N SER A 79 18.49 1.64 13.04
CA SER A 79 17.46 1.16 13.97
C SER A 79 16.01 1.33 13.47
N ILE A 80 15.82 1.96 12.31
CA ILE A 80 14.49 2.19 11.75
C ILE A 80 14.07 0.98 10.90
N VAL A 81 12.92 0.43 11.20
CA VAL A 81 12.26 -0.60 10.40
C VAL A 81 10.90 -0.10 9.95
N SER A 82 10.59 -0.22 8.68
CA SER A 82 9.23 -0.04 8.13
C SER A 82 8.65 -1.39 7.76
N THR A 83 7.40 -1.62 8.11
CA THR A 83 6.72 -2.91 7.98
C THR A 83 6.16 -3.09 6.56
N ALA A 84 6.28 -4.29 6.02
CA ALA A 84 5.70 -4.66 4.73
C ALA A 84 4.21 -4.34 4.61
N GLY A 85 3.73 -4.04 3.41
CA GLY A 85 2.31 -3.93 3.12
C GLY A 85 1.59 -5.27 3.25
N GLY A 86 0.36 -5.26 3.77
CA GLY A 86 -0.51 -6.43 3.87
C GLY A 86 -1.18 -6.76 2.54
N SER A 87 -1.23 -8.05 2.16
CA SER A 87 -2.00 -8.51 1.00
C SER A 87 -3.51 -8.38 1.27
N SER A 88 -4.36 -8.81 0.33
CA SER A 88 -5.80 -8.85 0.58
C SER A 88 -6.12 -9.55 1.90
N GLU A 89 -6.91 -8.89 2.75
CA GLU A 89 -7.33 -9.37 4.08
C GLU A 89 -6.21 -9.47 5.14
N ASP A 90 -4.97 -9.07 4.82
CA ASP A 90 -3.86 -9.10 5.77
C ASP A 90 -3.53 -7.71 6.34
N THR A 91 -3.11 -7.70 7.60
CA THR A 91 -2.53 -6.51 8.23
C THR A 91 -1.11 -6.27 7.75
N GLY A 92 -0.71 -4.99 7.69
CA GLY A 92 0.64 -4.62 7.25
C GLY A 92 1.04 -3.23 7.75
N GLY A 93 2.11 -2.68 7.21
CA GLY A 93 2.42 -1.26 7.36
C GLY A 93 1.21 -0.43 6.94
N SER A 94 0.65 -0.69 5.75
CA SER A 94 -0.76 -0.42 5.43
C SER A 94 -1.50 -1.74 5.23
N GLY A 95 -2.76 -1.81 5.66
CA GLY A 95 -3.59 -3.00 5.52
C GLY A 95 -4.07 -3.23 4.09
N GLY A 96 -4.24 -4.48 3.69
CA GLY A 96 -4.89 -4.83 2.43
C GLY A 96 -6.39 -4.53 2.44
N GLY A 97 -7.00 -4.38 1.28
CA GLY A 97 -8.44 -4.28 1.14
C GLY A 97 -9.12 -5.61 1.42
N HIS A 98 -10.34 -5.58 1.91
CA HIS A 98 -11.13 -6.81 2.14
C HIS A 98 -11.85 -7.23 0.87
N SER A 99 -11.92 -8.55 0.63
CA SER A 99 -12.76 -9.12 -0.43
C SER A 99 -14.23 -9.06 -0.01
N SER A 100 -15.15 -9.12 -0.93
CA SER A 100 -16.61 -9.14 -0.79
C SER A 100 -17.19 -8.66 0.55
N SER A 101 -17.63 -9.22 1.52
CA SER A 101 -18.25 -8.66 2.73
C SER A 101 -17.34 -8.79 3.95
N GLY A 102 -16.64 -7.75 4.31
CA GLY A 102 -15.78 -7.77 5.48
C GLY A 102 -15.52 -6.39 6.04
N THR A 103 -14.76 -6.32 7.13
CA THR A 103 -14.39 -5.10 7.82
C THR A 103 -13.08 -4.53 7.29
N ASN A 104 -12.79 -3.29 7.66
CA ASN A 104 -11.50 -2.66 7.36
C ASN A 104 -10.34 -3.45 7.99
N ILE A 105 -9.29 -3.68 7.24
CA ILE A 105 -8.10 -4.40 7.69
C ILE A 105 -7.07 -3.41 8.24
N ALA A 106 -6.63 -3.62 9.47
CA ALA A 106 -5.74 -2.68 10.16
C ALA A 106 -4.41 -2.47 9.44
N GLY A 107 -3.97 -1.22 9.39
CA GLY A 107 -2.60 -0.83 9.09
C GLY A 107 -1.75 -0.68 10.36
N ASN A 108 -0.54 -0.11 10.22
CA ASN A 108 0.38 0.14 11.32
C ASN A 108 0.73 -1.12 12.14
N LYS A 109 0.95 -2.23 11.47
CA LYS A 109 1.32 -3.52 12.09
C LYS A 109 2.59 -3.41 12.95
N GLY A 110 3.48 -2.47 12.66
CA GLY A 110 4.64 -2.17 13.50
C GLY A 110 4.30 -1.56 14.86
N GLY A 111 3.06 -1.12 15.07
CA GLY A 111 2.60 -0.59 16.36
C GLY A 111 3.23 0.74 16.75
N PHE A 112 3.66 1.54 15.77
CA PHE A 112 4.30 2.84 16.04
C PHE A 112 3.29 3.89 16.49
N MET A 113 3.68 4.78 17.40
CA MET A 113 2.83 5.88 17.89
C MET A 113 2.42 6.83 16.74
N ALA A 114 3.36 7.14 15.83
CA ALA A 114 3.02 7.76 14.55
C ALA A 114 2.81 6.64 13.52
N PRO A 115 1.59 6.41 13.04
CA PRO A 115 1.28 5.29 12.18
C PRO A 115 2.12 5.31 10.89
N GLU A 116 2.72 4.18 10.55
CA GLU A 116 3.49 4.01 9.30
C GLU A 116 2.60 3.82 8.06
N GLY A 117 1.30 3.63 8.26
CA GLY A 117 0.29 3.49 7.22
C GLY A 117 -1.11 3.32 7.81
N ASN A 118 -2.09 3.18 6.94
CA ASN A 118 -3.51 3.20 7.28
C ASN A 118 -4.21 1.88 6.96
N PRO A 119 -5.43 1.67 7.50
CA PRO A 119 -6.24 0.49 7.18
C PRO A 119 -6.58 0.39 5.70
N GLY A 120 -6.79 -0.83 5.22
CA GLY A 120 -7.50 -1.11 3.98
C GLY A 120 -9.01 -0.97 4.14
N GLY A 121 -9.70 -0.78 3.03
CA GLY A 121 -11.15 -0.64 2.97
C GLY A 121 -11.90 -1.97 3.06
N ALA A 122 -13.13 -1.93 3.53
CA ALA A 122 -14.06 -3.05 3.54
C ALA A 122 -14.56 -3.37 2.13
N GLY A 123 -14.84 -4.66 1.88
CA GLY A 123 -15.57 -5.09 0.69
C GLY A 123 -17.09 -4.95 0.88
N HIS A 124 -17.83 -5.11 -0.21
CA HIS A 124 -19.29 -5.10 -0.21
C HIS A 124 -19.83 -6.29 -1.00
N SER A 125 -20.76 -7.04 -0.42
CA SER A 125 -21.44 -8.14 -1.12
C SER A 125 -22.87 -7.77 -1.46
N PHE A 126 -23.28 -8.03 -2.71
CA PHE A 126 -24.68 -8.00 -3.11
C PHE A 126 -25.23 -9.42 -3.11
N GLN A 127 -26.31 -9.65 -2.38
CA GLN A 127 -27.16 -10.81 -2.57
C GLN A 127 -28.28 -10.45 -3.56
N ALA A 128 -28.07 -10.75 -4.84
CA ALA A 128 -29.15 -10.82 -5.80
C ALA A 128 -29.18 -12.24 -6.36
N GLY A 129 -30.14 -13.06 -5.89
CA GLY A 129 -30.45 -14.35 -6.52
C GLY A 129 -29.40 -15.46 -6.34
N GLY A 130 -28.82 -15.65 -5.16
CA GLY A 130 -28.13 -16.88 -4.79
C GLY A 130 -26.66 -17.01 -5.18
N GLY A 131 -26.07 -16.02 -5.82
CA GLY A 131 -24.63 -15.94 -6.08
C GLY A 131 -24.13 -14.60 -5.58
N GLY A 132 -23.50 -14.55 -4.41
CA GLY A 132 -22.98 -13.31 -3.82
C GLY A 132 -21.97 -12.65 -4.75
N TYR A 133 -22.34 -11.57 -5.41
CA TYR A 133 -21.44 -10.71 -6.18
C TYR A 133 -20.75 -9.75 -5.21
N GLY A 134 -19.41 -9.75 -5.19
CA GLY A 134 -18.65 -8.92 -4.28
C GLY A 134 -17.81 -7.87 -5.00
N GLN A 135 -17.72 -6.71 -4.40
CA GLN A 135 -16.78 -5.66 -4.72
C GLN A 135 -15.81 -5.54 -3.56
N SER A 136 -14.55 -5.37 -3.87
CA SER A 136 -13.52 -5.40 -2.85
C SER A 136 -13.10 -4.00 -2.45
N GLY A 137 -12.66 -3.84 -1.19
CA GLY A 137 -12.08 -2.61 -0.69
C GLY A 137 -10.71 -2.33 -1.30
N GLY A 138 -10.30 -1.07 -1.31
CA GLY A 138 -8.94 -0.67 -1.68
C GLY A 138 -7.95 -0.90 -0.53
N GLY A 139 -6.68 -1.13 -0.85
CA GLY A 139 -5.59 -1.19 0.13
C GLY A 139 -5.32 0.17 0.76
N GLY A 140 -4.86 0.19 2.01
CA GLY A 140 -4.45 1.39 2.72
C GLY A 140 -3.18 2.02 2.12
N GLY A 141 -3.04 3.31 2.25
CA GLY A 141 -1.85 4.08 1.88
C GLY A 141 -1.20 4.74 3.08
N ALA A 142 -0.11 5.47 2.85
CA ALA A 142 0.64 6.12 3.93
C ALA A 142 -0.17 7.20 4.63
N THR A 143 -0.99 7.98 3.93
CA THR A 143 -1.71 9.15 4.49
C THR A 143 -3.22 8.97 4.55
N GLU A 144 -3.77 7.99 3.86
CA GLU A 144 -5.22 7.76 3.80
C GLU A 144 -5.53 6.25 3.85
N ALA A 145 -6.63 5.90 4.50
CA ALA A 145 -7.16 4.54 4.44
C ALA A 145 -7.66 4.19 3.03
N GLY A 146 -7.60 2.92 2.68
CA GLY A 146 -8.29 2.43 1.50
C GLY A 146 -9.80 2.66 1.62
N GLN A 147 -10.47 2.96 0.51
CA GLN A 147 -11.91 3.17 0.52
C GLN A 147 -12.66 1.83 0.58
N ASN A 148 -13.77 1.84 1.30
CA ASN A 148 -14.72 0.74 1.24
C ASN A 148 -15.33 0.67 -0.16
N ALA A 149 -15.70 -0.53 -0.59
CA ALA A 149 -16.47 -0.69 -1.81
C ALA A 149 -17.85 -0.03 -1.64
N PRO A 150 -18.22 0.96 -2.46
CA PRO A 150 -19.54 1.55 -2.40
C PRO A 150 -20.60 0.60 -2.99
N ALA A 151 -21.87 0.78 -2.59
CA ALA A 151 -22.99 -0.08 -3.01
C ALA A 151 -23.44 0.09 -4.49
N ASN A 152 -22.62 0.67 -5.36
CA ASN A 152 -22.99 1.09 -6.71
C ASN A 152 -22.21 0.40 -7.84
N ASN A 153 -21.90 -0.87 -7.70
CA ASN A 153 -21.10 -1.63 -8.66
C ASN A 153 -19.69 -1.07 -8.91
N GLN A 154 -19.07 -0.54 -7.87
CA GLN A 154 -17.69 -0.05 -7.91
C GLN A 154 -16.89 -0.59 -6.73
N SER A 155 -15.65 -0.99 -6.97
CA SER A 155 -14.72 -1.38 -5.90
C SER A 155 -14.05 -0.18 -5.27
N GLY A 156 -13.54 -0.36 -4.05
CA GLY A 156 -12.90 0.70 -3.29
C GLY A 156 -11.59 1.17 -3.91
N ARG A 157 -11.35 2.48 -3.89
CA ARG A 157 -10.08 3.09 -4.31
C ARG A 157 -8.99 2.85 -3.28
N GLY A 158 -7.74 2.72 -3.73
CA GLY A 158 -6.58 2.70 -2.85
C GLY A 158 -6.37 4.01 -2.08
N GLY A 159 -5.85 3.90 -0.87
CA GLY A 159 -5.53 5.04 -0.01
C GLY A 159 -4.35 5.86 -0.53
N ALA A 160 -4.31 7.15 -0.20
CA ALA A 160 -3.26 8.05 -0.65
C ALA A 160 -1.91 7.73 -0.02
N GLY A 161 -0.85 7.91 -0.81
CA GLY A 161 0.54 7.89 -0.35
C GLY A 161 1.02 9.28 0.08
N LEU A 162 2.30 9.36 0.40
CA LEU A 162 2.99 10.59 0.81
C LEU A 162 3.91 11.09 -0.29
N SER A 163 3.89 12.39 -0.56
CA SER A 163 4.90 13.04 -1.39
C SER A 163 6.06 13.55 -0.53
N SER A 164 7.29 13.25 -0.94
CA SER A 164 8.51 13.71 -0.26
C SER A 164 9.51 14.24 -1.26
N SER A 165 10.19 15.33 -0.89
CA SER A 165 11.28 15.93 -1.67
C SER A 165 12.67 15.63 -1.09
N ILE A 166 12.81 14.62 -0.25
CA ILE A 166 14.09 14.23 0.36
C ILE A 166 15.19 13.92 -0.68
N THR A 167 14.80 13.52 -1.88
CA THR A 167 15.72 13.23 -3.00
C THR A 167 15.98 14.46 -3.91
N GLY A 168 15.54 15.66 -3.49
CA GLY A 168 15.67 16.90 -4.27
C GLY A 168 14.47 17.23 -5.16
N SER A 169 13.65 16.26 -5.51
CA SER A 169 12.39 16.44 -6.27
C SER A 169 11.23 15.75 -5.57
N ALA A 170 10.02 16.27 -5.73
CA ALA A 170 8.83 15.67 -5.14
C ALA A 170 8.51 14.31 -5.81
N VAL A 171 8.60 13.25 -5.03
CA VAL A 171 8.24 11.88 -5.44
C VAL A 171 7.18 11.34 -4.48
N SER A 172 6.16 10.70 -5.02
CA SER A 172 5.12 10.05 -4.21
C SER A 172 5.52 8.62 -3.85
N TYR A 173 5.18 8.22 -2.62
CA TYR A 173 5.49 6.89 -2.06
C TYR A 173 4.28 6.29 -1.35
N ALA A 174 4.24 4.98 -1.26
CA ALA A 174 3.35 4.22 -0.40
C ALA A 174 1.84 4.50 -0.59
N GLY A 175 1.36 4.49 -1.83
CA GLY A 175 -0.08 4.51 -2.13
C GLY A 175 -0.67 3.12 -2.20
N GLY A 176 -1.90 2.93 -1.73
CA GLY A 176 -2.61 1.65 -1.75
C GLY A 176 -3.13 1.26 -3.11
N GLY A 177 -3.32 -0.03 -3.37
CA GLY A 177 -3.94 -0.55 -4.59
C GLY A 177 -5.47 -0.48 -4.57
N GLY A 178 -6.10 -0.36 -5.72
CA GLY A 178 -7.56 -0.42 -5.88
C GLY A 178 -8.11 -1.84 -5.71
N GLY A 179 -9.31 -1.98 -5.20
CA GLY A 179 -9.99 -3.27 -5.05
C GLY A 179 -10.34 -3.92 -6.37
N GLY A 180 -10.30 -5.24 -6.43
CA GLY A 180 -10.78 -6.03 -7.56
C GLY A 180 -12.30 -6.11 -7.61
N THR A 181 -12.86 -6.65 -8.68
CA THR A 181 -14.30 -6.70 -8.87
C THR A 181 -14.80 -8.05 -9.41
N TYR A 182 -16.10 -8.25 -9.31
CA TYR A 182 -16.85 -9.34 -9.88
C TYR A 182 -17.85 -8.81 -10.90
N ILE A 183 -18.28 -9.60 -11.85
CA ILE A 183 -19.18 -9.33 -13.00
C ILE A 183 -19.85 -7.93 -13.00
N ASN A 184 -19.73 -7.21 -14.13
CA ASN A 184 -20.42 -5.94 -14.40
C ASN A 184 -20.15 -4.78 -13.43
N ALA A 185 -19.05 -4.85 -12.65
CA ALA A 185 -18.61 -3.77 -11.78
C ALA A 185 -17.28 -3.19 -12.22
N SER A 186 -16.99 -1.96 -11.85
CA SER A 186 -15.70 -1.32 -12.14
C SER A 186 -14.69 -1.61 -11.01
N GLY A 187 -13.48 -1.97 -11.37
CA GLY A 187 -12.37 -2.06 -10.43
C GLY A 187 -12.09 -0.73 -9.75
N GLY A 188 -11.60 -0.78 -8.54
CA GLY A 188 -11.20 0.42 -7.79
C GLY A 188 -10.01 1.11 -8.44
N ALA A 189 -10.01 2.44 -8.47
CA ALA A 189 -8.83 3.19 -8.87
C ALA A 189 -7.67 2.89 -7.92
N GLY A 190 -6.44 2.95 -8.42
CA GLY A 190 -5.26 2.98 -7.56
C GLY A 190 -5.21 4.24 -6.69
N SER A 191 -4.15 4.36 -5.91
CA SER A 191 -3.93 5.55 -5.08
C SER A 191 -3.98 6.85 -5.88
N PRO A 192 -4.57 7.93 -5.35
CA PRO A 192 -4.62 9.22 -6.02
C PRO A 192 -3.24 9.86 -6.23
N CYS A 193 -2.21 9.41 -5.52
CA CYS A 193 -0.82 9.83 -5.75
C CYS A 193 -0.11 9.05 -6.87
N GLY A 194 -0.81 8.12 -7.55
CA GLY A 194 -0.30 7.39 -8.72
C GLY A 194 0.66 6.23 -8.41
N THR A 195 0.91 5.90 -7.14
CA THR A 195 1.85 4.82 -6.78
C THR A 195 1.18 3.46 -6.55
N GLY A 196 -0.12 3.42 -6.27
CA GLY A 196 -0.90 2.19 -6.17
C GLY A 196 -1.46 1.72 -7.51
N GLY A 197 -1.50 0.41 -7.73
CA GLY A 197 -2.07 -0.20 -8.93
C GLY A 197 -3.61 -0.14 -8.96
N GLN A 198 -4.19 -0.15 -10.14
CA GLN A 198 -5.63 -0.19 -10.35
C GLN A 198 -6.19 -1.61 -10.21
N GLY A 199 -7.38 -1.75 -9.66
CA GLY A 199 -8.13 -3.00 -9.64
C GLY A 199 -8.57 -3.44 -11.04
N GLY A 200 -8.62 -4.76 -11.25
CA GLY A 200 -9.10 -5.36 -12.49
C GLY A 200 -10.56 -5.03 -12.75
N THR A 201 -10.90 -4.81 -14.03
CA THR A 201 -12.27 -4.52 -14.47
C THR A 201 -12.79 -5.62 -15.39
N PRO A 202 -14.13 -5.83 -15.49
CA PRO A 202 -14.68 -6.65 -16.54
C PRO A 202 -14.33 -6.05 -17.91
N SER A 203 -13.74 -6.83 -18.76
CA SER A 203 -13.25 -6.33 -20.04
C SER A 203 -14.25 -6.40 -21.17
N GLY A 204 -14.36 -5.27 -21.90
CA GLY A 204 -14.40 -5.37 -23.36
C GLY A 204 -13.02 -5.81 -23.90
N PRO A 205 -12.87 -6.04 -25.23
CA PRO A 205 -11.58 -6.37 -25.82
C PRO A 205 -10.52 -5.34 -25.44
N GLY A 206 -9.46 -5.77 -24.72
CA GLY A 206 -8.34 -4.91 -24.35
C GLY A 206 -8.26 -4.41 -22.90
N SER A 207 -9.23 -4.71 -22.03
CA SER A 207 -9.13 -4.35 -20.60
C SER A 207 -8.45 -5.45 -19.77
N PRO A 208 -7.55 -5.12 -18.85
CA PRO A 208 -6.89 -6.14 -18.03
C PRO A 208 -7.89 -6.78 -17.06
N ARG A 209 -8.04 -8.09 -17.12
CA ARG A 209 -8.77 -8.88 -16.12
C ARG A 209 -8.04 -8.94 -14.79
N SER A 210 -6.76 -8.71 -14.82
CA SER A 210 -5.91 -8.63 -13.62
C SER A 210 -5.79 -7.17 -13.18
N GLY A 211 -5.66 -6.94 -11.89
CA GLY A 211 -5.22 -5.64 -11.38
C GLY A 211 -3.82 -5.32 -11.90
N THR A 212 -3.45 -4.05 -11.86
CA THR A 212 -2.09 -3.61 -12.22
C THR A 212 -1.17 -3.60 -11.01
N ALA A 213 0.13 -3.79 -11.24
CA ALA A 213 1.12 -3.65 -10.18
C ALA A 213 1.16 -2.19 -9.66
N GLY A 214 1.58 -2.03 -8.41
CA GLY A 214 2.00 -0.72 -7.89
C GLY A 214 3.24 -0.23 -8.63
N THR A 215 3.49 1.08 -8.58
CA THR A 215 4.68 1.68 -9.21
C THR A 215 5.94 1.17 -8.53
N VAL A 216 6.89 0.72 -9.33
CA VAL A 216 8.16 0.17 -8.84
C VAL A 216 8.94 1.20 -8.01
N ASN A 217 9.68 0.75 -7.00
CA ASN A 217 10.52 1.56 -6.13
C ASN A 217 9.80 2.66 -5.34
N THR A 218 8.47 2.55 -5.17
CA THR A 218 7.67 3.52 -4.40
C THR A 218 7.02 2.92 -3.16
N GLY A 219 7.07 1.60 -2.99
CA GLY A 219 6.32 0.90 -1.94
C GLY A 219 4.80 0.87 -2.16
N GLY A 220 4.34 1.13 -3.38
CA GLY A 220 2.91 1.11 -3.72
C GLY A 220 2.33 -0.31 -3.71
N GLY A 221 1.06 -0.46 -3.28
CA GLY A 221 0.31 -1.71 -3.33
C GLY A 221 -0.23 -2.02 -4.72
N GLY A 222 -0.36 -3.28 -5.09
CA GLY A 222 -0.96 -3.73 -6.34
C GLY A 222 -2.49 -3.75 -6.31
N GLY A 223 -3.13 -3.58 -7.45
CA GLY A 223 -4.59 -3.69 -7.57
C GLY A 223 -5.09 -5.13 -7.51
N GLY A 224 -6.26 -5.36 -6.93
CA GLY A 224 -6.93 -6.66 -6.87
C GLY A 224 -7.43 -7.12 -8.25
N GLY A 225 -7.56 -8.43 -8.43
CA GLY A 225 -7.97 -9.03 -9.70
C GLY A 225 -9.49 -9.02 -9.93
N TYR A 226 -9.89 -9.19 -11.18
CA TYR A 226 -11.27 -9.40 -11.62
C TYR A 226 -11.60 -10.89 -11.68
N HIS A 227 -12.83 -11.26 -11.32
CA HIS A 227 -13.35 -12.62 -11.49
C HIS A 227 -14.50 -12.65 -12.50
N PRO A 228 -14.41 -13.44 -13.57
CA PRO A 228 -15.42 -13.45 -14.63
C PRO A 228 -16.77 -14.11 -14.27
N GLY A 229 -16.89 -14.69 -13.08
CA GLY A 229 -18.04 -15.52 -12.72
C GLY A 229 -17.96 -16.93 -13.37
N SER A 230 -18.69 -17.86 -12.80
CA SER A 230 -19.00 -19.12 -13.52
C SER A 230 -20.14 -18.83 -14.48
N VAL A 231 -19.93 -19.03 -15.77
CA VAL A 231 -21.00 -19.09 -16.77
C VAL A 231 -21.68 -20.43 -16.65
#